data_c78c85228b0aeb9304c8b402d55a4f76
#
_entry.id   c78c85228b0aeb9304c8b402d55a4f76
#
_cell.length_a   1.000
_cell.length_b   1.000
_cell.length_c   1.000
_cell.angle_alpha   90.00
_cell.angle_beta   90.00
_cell.angle_gamma   90.00
#
_symmetry.space_group_name_H-M   'P 1'
#
loop_
_entity.id
_entity.type
_entity.pdbx_description
1 polymer ?
#
loop_
_entity_poly.entity_id
_entity_poly.type
_entity_poly.pdbx_seq_one_letter_code
_entity_poly.pdbx_strand_id
1 'polypeptide(L)'
;ITNLRTKRIAQGGSTITQQLSKNLFFSFERNWIRKIKELLIAFQLEVTFSKEQILEAYGNQIYFGSGAYGVEEAAQTYFKRRARELTLLQAAMLAGLPNSPNNANPFVHYERAMKRTDYVLKRMVSEQLISNIEREEALNSILDLANPKIESNPNLYFVNEVLAKLEKDYGKEFVHFGGLKIFTTLDTRYQ
;
A
#
# COMPACT_ATOMS: atom_id res chain seq x y z
N ILE A 1 -9.16 15.80 16.14
CA ILE A 1 -10.38 16.09 16.93
C ILE A 1 -11.15 14.79 17.21
N THR A 2 -11.30 13.89 16.21
CA THR A 2 -12.04 12.61 16.36
C THR A 2 -11.39 11.68 17.41
N ASN A 3 -10.07 11.62 17.46
CA ASN A 3 -9.33 10.77 18.40
C ASN A 3 -9.46 11.22 19.87
N LEU A 4 -9.67 12.51 20.10
CA LEU A 4 -9.88 13.07 21.46
C LEU A 4 -11.28 12.76 22.00
N ARG A 5 -12.29 12.65 21.13
CA ARG A 5 -13.68 12.36 21.54
C ARG A 5 -13.92 10.89 21.85
N THR A 6 -13.25 9.97 21.15
CA THR A 6 -13.53 8.53 21.28
C THR A 6 -12.61 7.79 22.25
N LYS A 7 -11.58 8.47 22.83
CA LYS A 7 -10.50 7.84 23.63
C LYS A 7 -9.84 6.62 22.94
N ARG A 8 -10.01 6.48 21.63
CA ARG A 8 -9.40 5.44 20.80
C ARG A 8 -8.71 6.11 19.60
N ILE A 9 -7.58 5.55 19.18
CA ILE A 9 -6.92 6.00 17.95
C ILE A 9 -7.77 5.49 16.77
N ALA A 10 -8.73 6.30 16.34
CA ALA A 10 -9.64 5.99 15.23
C ALA A 10 -8.99 6.25 13.87
N GLN A 11 -8.02 7.17 13.79
CA GLN A 11 -7.27 7.49 12.57
C GLN A 11 -5.82 7.83 12.92
N GLY A 12 -4.88 7.41 12.06
CA GLY A 12 -3.49 7.83 12.13
C GLY A 12 -3.37 9.32 11.79
N GLY A 13 -2.68 10.09 12.63
CA GLY A 13 -2.47 11.54 12.44
C GLY A 13 -1.21 11.89 11.65
N SER A 14 -0.53 10.92 11.01
CA SER A 14 0.69 11.17 10.24
C SER A 14 0.38 11.63 8.82
N THR A 15 1.11 12.65 8.34
CA THR A 15 1.03 13.11 6.95
C THR A 15 1.66 12.10 5.98
N ILE A 16 1.41 12.27 4.67
CA ILE A 16 2.06 11.48 3.60
C ILE A 16 3.57 11.64 3.70
N THR A 17 4.08 12.85 3.93
CA THR A 17 5.51 13.14 4.06
C THR A 17 6.14 12.43 5.26
N GLN A 18 5.43 12.37 6.40
CA GLN A 18 5.88 11.61 7.57
C GLN A 18 5.88 10.09 7.30
N GLN A 19 4.89 9.59 6.56
CA GLN A 19 4.85 8.18 6.16
C GLN A 19 5.99 7.85 5.19
N LEU A 20 6.26 8.73 4.22
CA LEU A 20 7.39 8.59 3.30
C LEU A 20 8.72 8.60 4.07
N SER A 21 8.94 9.58 4.96
CA SER A 21 10.11 9.65 5.83
C SER A 21 10.30 8.34 6.61
N LYS A 22 9.24 7.83 7.22
CA LYS A 22 9.27 6.55 7.94
C LYS A 22 9.70 5.40 7.03
N ASN A 23 9.12 5.29 5.84
CA ASN A 23 9.36 4.16 4.93
C ASN A 23 10.77 4.17 4.33
N LEU A 24 11.36 5.36 4.11
CA LEU A 24 12.67 5.51 3.49
C LEU A 24 13.83 5.38 4.47
N PHE A 25 13.67 5.86 5.71
CA PHE A 25 14.82 6.10 6.59
C PHE A 25 14.78 5.37 7.92
N PHE A 26 13.66 4.73 8.28
CA PHE A 26 13.54 4.13 9.60
C PHE A 26 13.11 2.67 9.56
N SER A 27 13.75 1.87 10.40
CA SER A 27 13.33 0.52 10.75
C SER A 27 12.10 0.54 11.68
N PHE A 28 11.50 -0.62 11.88
CA PHE A 28 10.19 -0.79 12.54
C PHE A 28 10.18 -0.59 14.06
N GLU A 29 11.30 -0.23 14.68
CA GLU A 29 11.33 0.05 16.11
C GLU A 29 10.43 1.24 16.48
N ARG A 30 9.51 1.03 17.40
CA ARG A 30 8.59 2.06 17.88
C ARG A 30 9.18 2.75 19.10
N ASN A 31 9.84 3.89 18.91
CA ASN A 31 10.27 4.74 20.00
C ASN A 31 10.01 6.24 19.70
N TRP A 32 9.99 7.05 20.76
CA TRP A 32 9.75 8.50 20.65
C TRP A 32 10.84 9.23 19.87
N ILE A 33 12.09 8.77 19.99
CA ILE A 33 13.26 9.35 19.29
C ILE A 33 13.07 9.20 17.78
N ARG A 34 12.63 8.03 17.35
CA ARG A 34 12.29 7.79 15.93
C ARG A 34 11.22 8.77 15.44
N LYS A 35 10.17 9.02 16.25
CA LYS A 35 9.09 9.92 15.87
C LYS A 35 9.56 11.36 15.70
N ILE A 36 10.49 11.82 16.53
CA ILE A 36 11.13 13.14 16.37
C ILE A 36 11.96 13.17 15.09
N LYS A 37 12.76 12.15 14.83
CA LYS A 37 13.56 12.05 13.59
C LYS A 37 12.68 12.03 12.33
N GLU A 38 11.56 11.28 12.35
CA GLU A 38 10.57 11.30 11.26
C GLU A 38 10.05 12.70 10.96
N LEU A 39 9.74 13.48 12.01
CA LEU A 39 9.26 14.85 11.87
C LEU A 39 10.33 15.78 11.26
N LEU A 40 11.58 15.67 11.71
CA LEU A 40 12.69 16.49 11.19
C LEU A 40 12.95 16.18 9.71
N ILE A 41 12.99 14.89 9.35
CA ILE A 41 13.17 14.50 7.93
C ILE A 41 11.94 14.91 7.10
N ALA A 42 10.73 14.75 7.62
CA ALA A 42 9.52 15.18 6.92
C ALA A 42 9.56 16.71 6.66
N PHE A 43 9.98 17.51 7.63
CA PHE A 43 10.17 18.94 7.44
C PHE A 43 11.22 19.25 6.37
N GLN A 44 12.37 18.55 6.39
CA GLN A 44 13.40 18.72 5.39
C GLN A 44 12.91 18.37 3.98
N LEU A 45 12.13 17.28 3.84
CA LEU A 45 11.50 16.90 2.57
C LEU A 45 10.55 17.98 2.06
N GLU A 46 9.71 18.55 2.93
CA GLU A 46 8.76 19.61 2.58
C GLU A 46 9.43 20.93 2.14
N VAL A 47 10.63 21.21 2.68
CA VAL A 47 11.42 22.41 2.27
C VAL A 47 12.17 22.16 0.97
N THR A 48 12.58 20.92 0.70
CA THR A 48 13.47 20.58 -0.41
C THR A 48 12.72 20.19 -1.68
N PHE A 49 11.57 19.53 -1.55
CA PHE A 49 10.82 18.94 -2.66
C PHE A 49 9.41 19.55 -2.78
N SER A 50 8.88 19.60 -3.99
CA SER A 50 7.49 19.99 -4.23
C SER A 50 6.52 18.93 -3.71
N LYS A 51 5.24 19.31 -3.53
CA LYS A 51 4.19 18.37 -3.12
C LYS A 51 4.03 17.21 -4.10
N GLU A 52 4.15 17.51 -5.39
CA GLU A 52 4.07 16.54 -6.48
C GLU A 52 5.21 15.52 -6.39
N GLN A 53 6.44 15.98 -6.16
CA GLN A 53 7.62 15.12 -5.99
C GLN A 53 7.51 14.23 -4.76
N ILE A 54 7.00 14.77 -3.65
CA ILE A 54 6.74 13.99 -2.42
C ILE A 54 5.66 12.94 -2.68
N LEU A 55 4.58 13.31 -3.38
CA LEU A 55 3.49 12.37 -3.69
C LEU A 55 3.95 11.28 -4.65
N GLU A 56 4.74 11.62 -5.65
CA GLU A 56 5.35 10.66 -6.58
C GLU A 56 6.26 9.68 -5.84
N ALA A 57 7.17 10.18 -5.01
CA ALA A 57 8.04 9.34 -4.19
C ALA A 57 7.25 8.43 -3.25
N TYR A 58 6.18 8.96 -2.62
CA TYR A 58 5.29 8.17 -1.78
C TYR A 58 4.57 7.09 -2.57
N GLY A 59 3.97 7.44 -3.70
CA GLY A 59 3.25 6.51 -4.57
C GLY A 59 4.12 5.37 -5.10
N ASN A 60 5.43 5.64 -5.32
CA ASN A 60 6.39 4.65 -5.78
C ASN A 60 6.96 3.75 -4.67
N GLN A 61 6.74 4.07 -3.40
CA GLN A 61 7.32 3.34 -2.26
C GLN A 61 6.31 2.63 -1.38
N ILE A 62 5.07 3.14 -1.33
CA ILE A 62 4.08 2.64 -0.38
C ILE A 62 3.64 1.21 -0.70
N TYR A 63 3.34 0.44 0.34
CA TYR A 63 2.80 -0.91 0.22
C TYR A 63 1.30 -0.89 -0.05
N PHE A 64 0.86 -1.59 -1.10
CA PHE A 64 -0.53 -1.69 -1.53
C PHE A 64 -1.19 -3.03 -1.20
N GLY A 65 -0.49 -3.95 -0.54
CA GLY A 65 -0.98 -5.32 -0.32
C GLY A 65 -0.53 -6.30 -1.42
N SER A 66 -0.75 -7.59 -1.21
CA SER A 66 -0.40 -8.66 -2.17
C SER A 66 1.05 -8.64 -2.66
N GLY A 67 1.98 -8.18 -1.82
CA GLY A 67 3.40 -8.05 -2.18
C GLY A 67 3.73 -6.82 -3.03
N ALA A 68 2.75 -6.01 -3.43
CA ALA A 68 2.96 -4.87 -4.33
C ALA A 68 3.47 -3.64 -3.59
N TYR A 69 4.65 -3.17 -3.95
CA TYR A 69 5.26 -1.92 -3.50
C TYR A 69 5.31 -0.94 -4.67
N GLY A 70 4.73 0.22 -4.49
CA GLY A 70 4.58 1.22 -5.53
C GLY A 70 3.34 1.03 -6.40
N VAL A 71 2.85 2.15 -6.94
CA VAL A 71 1.59 2.20 -7.69
C VAL A 71 1.63 1.41 -8.99
N GLU A 72 2.77 1.35 -9.67
CA GLU A 72 2.93 0.60 -10.93
C GLU A 72 2.82 -0.90 -10.66
N GLU A 73 3.52 -1.42 -9.65
CA GLU A 73 3.44 -2.82 -9.26
C GLU A 73 2.03 -3.19 -8.77
N ALA A 74 1.39 -2.28 -8.02
CA ALA A 74 0.01 -2.48 -7.60
C ALA A 74 -0.97 -2.54 -8.78
N ALA A 75 -0.81 -1.66 -9.78
CA ALA A 75 -1.62 -1.66 -10.99
C ALA A 75 -1.45 -2.96 -11.78
N GLN A 76 -0.23 -3.45 -11.90
CA GLN A 76 0.06 -4.75 -12.53
C GLN A 76 -0.52 -5.92 -11.72
N THR A 77 -0.34 -5.90 -10.40
CA THR A 77 -0.82 -6.96 -9.52
C THR A 77 -2.33 -7.09 -9.56
N TYR A 78 -3.05 -5.97 -9.36
CA TYR A 78 -4.51 -5.99 -9.21
C TYR A 78 -5.28 -5.95 -10.53
N PHE A 79 -4.72 -5.34 -11.59
CA PHE A 79 -5.47 -5.06 -12.83
C PHE A 79 -4.74 -5.50 -14.11
N LYS A 80 -3.48 -5.96 -14.05
CA LYS A 80 -2.64 -6.27 -15.23
C LYS A 80 -2.53 -5.10 -16.20
N ARG A 81 -2.51 -3.88 -15.66
CA ARG A 81 -2.42 -2.62 -16.40
C ARG A 81 -1.28 -1.77 -15.88
N ARG A 82 -0.82 -0.84 -16.70
CA ARG A 82 0.09 0.22 -16.22
C ARG A 82 -0.69 1.22 -15.38
N ALA A 83 -0.03 1.85 -14.40
CA ALA A 83 -0.68 2.82 -13.53
C ALA A 83 -1.38 3.97 -14.30
N ARG A 84 -0.79 4.43 -15.41
CA ARG A 84 -1.35 5.46 -16.30
C ARG A 84 -2.61 5.03 -17.07
N GLU A 85 -2.91 3.75 -17.14
CA GLU A 85 -4.02 3.17 -17.88
C GLU A 85 -5.20 2.80 -16.98
N LEU A 86 -5.08 3.08 -15.69
CA LEU A 86 -6.13 2.79 -14.71
C LEU A 86 -7.36 3.65 -14.95
N THR A 87 -8.52 3.02 -14.84
CA THR A 87 -9.79 3.74 -14.78
C THR A 87 -9.92 4.50 -13.46
N LEU A 88 -10.86 5.45 -13.36
CA LEU A 88 -11.12 6.18 -12.13
C LEU A 88 -11.43 5.24 -10.96
N LEU A 89 -12.24 4.19 -11.19
CA LEU A 89 -12.57 3.19 -10.17
C LEU A 89 -11.33 2.44 -9.68
N GLN A 90 -10.48 2.00 -10.61
CA GLN A 90 -9.23 1.29 -10.31
C GLN A 90 -8.25 2.18 -9.54
N ALA A 91 -8.06 3.42 -9.98
CA ALA A 91 -7.19 4.39 -9.31
C ALA A 91 -7.69 4.72 -7.89
N ALA A 92 -9.00 4.93 -7.72
CA ALA A 92 -9.61 5.17 -6.42
C ALA A 92 -9.47 3.96 -5.48
N MET A 93 -9.58 2.73 -6.02
CA MET A 93 -9.32 1.52 -5.25
C MET A 93 -7.89 1.49 -4.76
N LEU A 94 -6.89 1.65 -5.61
CA LEU A 94 -5.49 1.68 -5.19
C LEU A 94 -5.25 2.78 -4.15
N ALA A 95 -5.76 3.99 -4.37
CA ALA A 95 -5.62 5.09 -3.40
C ALA A 95 -6.21 4.76 -2.01
N GLY A 96 -7.17 3.85 -1.95
CA GLY A 96 -7.78 3.37 -0.71
C GLY A 96 -6.93 2.36 0.07
N LEU A 97 -6.06 1.60 -0.60
CA LEU A 97 -5.36 0.45 -0.01
C LEU A 97 -4.30 0.81 1.05
N PRO A 98 -3.46 1.86 0.90
CA PRO A 98 -2.35 2.12 1.82
C PRO A 98 -2.76 2.33 3.28
N ASN A 99 -4.00 2.71 3.53
CA ASN A 99 -4.52 2.87 4.88
C ASN A 99 -4.62 1.54 5.65
N SER A 100 -4.93 0.44 4.94
CA SER A 100 -5.07 -0.90 5.52
C SER A 100 -4.91 -1.97 4.44
N PRO A 101 -3.71 -2.15 3.85
CA PRO A 101 -3.52 -2.90 2.62
C PRO A 101 -3.93 -4.38 2.71
N ASN A 102 -3.72 -5.01 3.86
CA ASN A 102 -4.11 -6.41 4.04
C ASN A 102 -5.63 -6.57 4.30
N ASN A 103 -6.24 -5.65 5.09
CA ASN A 103 -7.67 -5.73 5.43
C ASN A 103 -8.59 -5.24 4.32
N ALA A 104 -8.07 -4.40 3.41
CA ALA A 104 -8.79 -3.89 2.25
C ALA A 104 -8.32 -4.54 0.94
N ASN A 105 -7.59 -5.66 1.01
CA ASN A 105 -7.14 -6.38 -0.17
C ASN A 105 -8.35 -6.87 -0.99
N PRO A 106 -8.53 -6.43 -2.26
CA PRO A 106 -9.70 -6.77 -3.04
C PRO A 106 -9.78 -8.25 -3.43
N PHE A 107 -8.66 -8.97 -3.44
CA PHE A 107 -8.64 -10.41 -3.70
C PHE A 107 -9.20 -11.23 -2.54
N VAL A 108 -9.16 -10.70 -1.31
CA VAL A 108 -9.58 -11.42 -0.10
C VAL A 108 -10.84 -10.81 0.50
N HIS A 109 -10.95 -9.48 0.46
CA HIS A 109 -11.99 -8.72 1.14
C HIS A 109 -12.64 -7.70 0.19
N TYR A 110 -13.20 -8.19 -0.93
CA TYR A 110 -13.77 -7.37 -2.00
C TYR A 110 -14.73 -6.29 -1.49
N GLU A 111 -15.68 -6.65 -0.64
CA GLU A 111 -16.66 -5.70 -0.08
C GLU A 111 -16.01 -4.56 0.73
N ARG A 112 -14.93 -4.88 1.46
CA ARG A 112 -14.19 -3.85 2.22
C ARG A 112 -13.40 -2.94 1.29
N ALA A 113 -12.80 -3.52 0.24
CA ALA A 113 -12.12 -2.76 -0.79
C ALA A 113 -13.09 -1.78 -1.48
N MET A 114 -14.27 -2.26 -1.90
CA MET A 114 -15.29 -1.43 -2.54
C MET A 114 -15.83 -0.32 -1.62
N LYS A 115 -16.09 -0.61 -0.33
CA LYS A 115 -16.46 0.42 0.65
C LYS A 115 -15.38 1.49 0.80
N ARG A 116 -14.12 1.08 0.77
CA ARG A 116 -13.00 2.02 0.84
C ARG A 116 -12.85 2.84 -0.43
N THR A 117 -13.06 2.23 -1.60
CA THR A 117 -13.09 2.90 -2.90
C THR A 117 -14.19 3.96 -2.97
N ASP A 118 -15.41 3.63 -2.55
CA ASP A 118 -16.51 4.60 -2.49
C ASP A 118 -16.19 5.77 -1.54
N TYR A 119 -15.55 5.50 -0.40
CA TYR A 119 -15.09 6.57 0.48
C TYR A 119 -14.07 7.49 -0.22
N VAL A 120 -13.11 6.94 -0.98
CA VAL A 120 -12.13 7.75 -1.74
C VAL A 120 -12.85 8.60 -2.78
N LEU A 121 -13.74 8.01 -3.58
CA LEU A 121 -14.50 8.73 -4.60
C LEU A 121 -15.39 9.85 -3.98
N LYS A 122 -16.03 9.59 -2.84
CA LYS A 122 -16.77 10.64 -2.08
C LYS A 122 -15.87 11.79 -1.65
N ARG A 123 -14.63 11.47 -1.21
CA ARG A 123 -13.66 12.52 -0.89
C ARG A 123 -13.25 13.32 -2.13
N MET A 124 -13.03 12.65 -3.27
CA MET A 124 -12.73 13.35 -4.54
C MET A 124 -13.86 14.29 -4.95
N VAL A 125 -15.13 13.90 -4.78
CA VAL A 125 -16.27 14.79 -5.00
C VAL A 125 -16.26 15.98 -4.03
N SER A 126 -16.03 15.74 -2.73
CA SER A 126 -16.01 16.80 -1.72
C SER A 126 -14.89 17.82 -1.93
N GLU A 127 -13.79 17.40 -2.56
CA GLU A 127 -12.66 18.27 -2.93
C GLU A 127 -12.81 18.83 -4.37
N GLN A 128 -13.95 18.62 -5.03
CA GLN A 128 -14.26 19.10 -6.38
C GLN A 128 -13.30 18.58 -7.48
N LEU A 129 -12.69 17.43 -7.25
CA LEU A 129 -11.79 16.77 -8.22
C LEU A 129 -12.59 15.99 -9.27
N ILE A 130 -13.77 15.52 -8.91
CA ILE A 130 -14.73 14.85 -9.81
C ILE A 130 -16.15 15.30 -9.45
N SER A 131 -17.09 15.16 -10.38
CA SER A 131 -18.52 15.35 -10.16
C SER A 131 -19.18 14.13 -9.51
N ASN A 132 -20.41 14.31 -9.00
CA ASN A 132 -21.24 13.18 -8.53
C ASN A 132 -21.56 12.20 -9.68
N ILE A 133 -21.72 12.71 -10.89
CA ILE A 133 -22.02 11.88 -12.08
C ILE A 133 -20.82 10.95 -12.36
N GLU A 134 -19.61 11.49 -12.45
CA GLU A 134 -18.40 10.69 -12.67
C GLU A 134 -18.17 9.65 -11.57
N ARG A 135 -18.50 10.00 -10.30
CA ARG A 135 -18.44 9.02 -9.21
C ARG A 135 -19.42 7.86 -9.43
N GLU A 136 -20.68 8.16 -9.79
CA GLU A 136 -21.68 7.12 -10.01
C GLU A 136 -21.34 6.26 -11.23
N GLU A 137 -20.90 6.86 -12.31
CA GLU A 137 -20.42 6.16 -13.49
C GLU A 137 -19.24 5.23 -13.15
N ALA A 138 -18.28 5.71 -12.36
CA ALA A 138 -17.15 4.91 -11.89
C ALA A 138 -17.62 3.71 -11.06
N LEU A 139 -18.54 3.91 -10.10
CA LEU A 139 -19.04 2.82 -9.25
C LEU A 139 -19.88 1.78 -10.01
N ASN A 140 -20.53 2.18 -11.09
CA ASN A 140 -21.31 1.31 -11.96
C ASN A 140 -20.45 0.63 -13.05
N SER A 141 -19.19 1.04 -13.20
CA SER A 141 -18.28 0.44 -14.16
C SER A 141 -17.76 -0.92 -13.68
N ILE A 142 -17.32 -1.74 -14.62
CA ILE A 142 -16.74 -3.05 -14.30
C ILE A 142 -15.36 -2.85 -13.68
N LEU A 143 -15.18 -3.36 -12.47
CA LEU A 143 -13.87 -3.49 -11.88
C LEU A 143 -13.22 -4.78 -12.38
N ASP A 144 -12.42 -4.65 -13.44
CA ASP A 144 -11.67 -5.76 -14.03
C ASP A 144 -10.47 -6.12 -13.13
N LEU A 145 -10.74 -6.88 -12.07
CA LEU A 145 -9.69 -7.41 -11.20
C LEU A 145 -8.97 -8.55 -11.91
N ALA A 146 -7.66 -8.49 -11.91
CA ALA A 146 -6.84 -9.63 -12.29
C ALA A 146 -7.25 -10.82 -11.42
N ASN A 147 -7.47 -11.95 -12.05
CA ASN A 147 -7.63 -13.19 -11.29
C ASN A 147 -6.30 -13.37 -10.51
N PRO A 148 -6.31 -13.43 -9.17
CA PRO A 148 -5.10 -13.86 -8.50
C PRO A 148 -4.84 -15.23 -9.10
N LYS A 149 -3.89 -15.33 -10.02
CA LYS A 149 -3.32 -16.64 -10.29
C LYS A 149 -2.88 -17.09 -8.91
N ILE A 150 -3.58 -18.07 -8.38
CA ILE A 150 -2.94 -19.10 -7.61
C ILE A 150 -1.99 -19.68 -8.67
N GLU A 151 -0.86 -19.00 -8.88
CA GLU A 151 0.30 -19.69 -9.37
C GLU A 151 0.44 -20.75 -8.30
N SER A 152 0.04 -21.95 -8.64
CA SER A 152 0.50 -23.12 -7.96
C SER A 152 2.01 -23.09 -8.18
N ASN A 153 2.67 -22.20 -7.41
CA ASN A 153 4.10 -22.16 -7.38
C ASN A 153 4.49 -23.50 -6.78
N PRO A 154 4.98 -24.45 -7.55
CA PRO A 154 5.36 -25.76 -7.03
C PRO A 154 6.38 -25.60 -5.90
N ASN A 155 7.04 -24.46 -5.84
CA ASN A 155 8.02 -24.08 -4.83
C ASN A 155 7.41 -23.42 -3.58
N LEU A 156 6.08 -23.33 -3.47
CA LEU A 156 5.43 -22.58 -2.39
C LEU A 156 5.79 -23.15 -1.00
N TYR A 157 5.92 -24.45 -0.89
CA TYR A 157 6.35 -25.10 0.35
C TYR A 157 7.76 -24.62 0.75
N PHE A 158 8.71 -24.67 -0.19
CA PHE A 158 10.08 -24.23 0.05
C PHE A 158 10.15 -22.73 0.38
N VAL A 159 9.43 -21.90 -0.36
CA VAL A 159 9.36 -20.45 -0.12
C VAL A 159 8.81 -20.17 1.28
N ASN A 160 7.74 -20.85 1.68
CA ASN A 160 7.14 -20.67 3.03
C ASN A 160 8.11 -21.12 4.13
N GLU A 161 8.85 -22.19 3.93
CA GLU A 161 9.84 -22.68 4.90
C GLU A 161 11.00 -21.69 5.07
N VAL A 162 11.51 -21.14 3.95
CA VAL A 162 12.53 -20.09 3.96
C VAL A 162 12.03 -18.84 4.66
N LEU A 163 10.80 -18.40 4.35
CA LEU A 163 10.19 -17.23 4.99
C LEU A 163 10.02 -17.46 6.49
N ALA A 164 9.51 -18.62 6.92
CA ALA A 164 9.33 -18.95 8.34
C ALA A 164 10.64 -18.91 9.11
N LYS A 165 11.72 -19.43 8.51
CA LYS A 165 13.07 -19.38 9.10
C LYS A 165 13.58 -17.95 9.22
N LEU A 166 13.45 -17.16 8.16
CA LEU A 166 13.89 -15.76 8.16
C LEU A 166 13.07 -14.91 9.15
N GLU A 167 11.76 -15.12 9.23
CA GLU A 167 10.90 -14.45 10.20
C GLU A 167 11.32 -14.75 11.65
N LYS A 168 11.73 -15.99 11.92
CA LYS A 168 12.23 -16.40 13.23
C LYS A 168 13.56 -15.73 13.58
N ASP A 169 14.48 -15.64 12.59
CA ASP A 169 15.85 -15.16 12.81
C ASP A 169 15.94 -13.62 12.79
N TYR A 170 15.15 -12.95 11.96
CA TYR A 170 15.22 -11.51 11.71
C TYR A 170 13.94 -10.73 12.07
N GLY A 171 12.87 -11.44 12.42
CA GLY A 171 11.56 -10.84 12.73
C GLY A 171 10.70 -10.58 11.50
N LYS A 172 9.38 -10.74 11.66
CA LYS A 172 8.38 -10.63 10.57
C LYS A 172 8.44 -9.31 9.83
N GLU A 173 8.54 -8.22 10.58
CA GLU A 173 8.51 -6.88 10.01
C GLU A 173 9.72 -6.62 9.10
N PHE A 174 10.92 -7.07 9.52
CA PHE A 174 12.12 -6.92 8.72
C PHE A 174 12.08 -7.77 7.45
N VAL A 175 11.58 -9.01 7.54
CA VAL A 175 11.49 -9.92 6.40
C VAL A 175 10.49 -9.43 5.36
N HIS A 176 9.32 -8.93 5.79
CA HIS A 176 8.26 -8.50 4.86
C HIS A 176 8.39 -7.06 4.36
N PHE A 177 9.11 -6.21 5.08
CA PHE A 177 9.16 -4.77 4.76
C PHE A 177 10.59 -4.23 4.61
N GLY A 178 11.61 -5.06 4.88
CA GLY A 178 13.02 -4.65 4.82
C GLY A 178 13.60 -4.59 3.39
N GLY A 179 12.81 -4.88 2.35
CA GLY A 179 13.28 -4.85 0.96
C GLY A 179 14.34 -5.92 0.66
N LEU A 180 14.30 -7.05 1.37
CA LEU A 180 15.29 -8.12 1.25
C LEU A 180 15.24 -8.78 -0.14
N LYS A 181 16.42 -9.01 -0.71
CA LYS A 181 16.62 -9.94 -1.83
C LYS A 181 17.17 -11.24 -1.28
N ILE A 182 16.40 -12.31 -1.38
CA ILE A 182 16.76 -13.61 -0.84
C ILE A 182 17.21 -14.50 -2.00
N PHE A 183 18.47 -14.91 -1.98
CA PHE A 183 19.03 -15.85 -2.94
C PHE A 183 19.06 -17.23 -2.31
N THR A 184 18.57 -18.24 -3.04
CA THR A 184 18.53 -19.63 -2.58
C THR A 184 19.25 -20.54 -3.57
N THR A 185 19.55 -21.74 -3.15
CA THR A 185 20.12 -22.81 -4.01
C THR A 185 19.03 -23.69 -4.64
N LEU A 186 17.75 -23.25 -4.59
CA LEU A 186 16.64 -24.00 -5.16
C LEU A 186 16.81 -24.10 -6.68
N ASP A 187 16.88 -25.32 -7.18
CA ASP A 187 16.77 -25.60 -8.61
C ASP A 187 15.37 -26.12 -8.91
N THR A 188 14.57 -25.29 -9.56
CA THR A 188 13.15 -25.56 -9.88
C THR A 188 12.93 -26.77 -10.79
N ARG A 189 13.99 -27.30 -11.41
CA ARG A 189 13.91 -28.50 -12.27
C ARG A 189 13.80 -29.80 -11.48
N TYR A 190 14.08 -29.77 -10.17
CA TYR A 190 14.07 -30.95 -9.30
C TYR A 190 12.91 -30.97 -8.30
N GLN A 191 11.90 -30.13 -8.52
CA GLN A 191 10.67 -30.11 -7.72
C GLN A 191 9.46 -30.59 -8.49
#